data_149150980b97912c996b8a518710a383
#
_entry.id   149150980b97912c996b8a518710a383
#
_cell.length_a   1.000
_cell.length_b   1.000
_cell.length_c   1.000
_cell.angle_alpha   90.00
_cell.angle_beta   90.00
_cell.angle_gamma   90.00
#
_symmetry.space_group_name_H-M   'P 1'
#
loop_
_entity.id
_entity.type
_entity.pdbx_description
1 polymer ?
#
loop_
_entity_poly.entity_id
_entity_poly.type
_entity_poly.pdbx_seq_one_letter_code
_entity_poly.pdbx_strand_id
1 'polypeptide(L)'
;MKEVSTISKRKSRSRPQNRRQQPRPVNKGYGDAGASWHKKATKGFRAMSGSPKEDIDANNYTLRQCARMLYMAAPIATSAIRTNRTNVVGIGLQLKSRIDREALGMTQEAADAWQAQAEREFALWSENKRACDATGVNNFAAMQQLALSSWLVSGDVFAVVKQYEPTPLTPYSLRLHLIEADRVATPTTSGIITPMLLTTGKAANGNTIYDGVEVNDDGQIEAYHIRSTYPFELGSTTTTWARVQAYGERTGLPNILHVMESERPDQYRGVSYLAQVIEPLLQLRRYTESELTAAVVESFFTAFIKTEAGAGDNPFNEVGSSLPEVSRDPNEYEMGPGQINIMEPGEDVTFADPKRPASGFNTFLRAICEQVGAALEIPADLLLKSFNSSYSASRAALMEAWKAFRMRRKWFVDDFCTPVYEIWLSEAVARGRISAPGFFADPAIRAAYLGAEWIGPSQGQLDPTKEITAEILAIGEGITTREQATIRLNGGQWDANVDQLTRENEKLRAAQGQVDQSTAASGTISAALREAIVAEAIKSIKEGDKHENA
;
A
#
# COMPACT_ATOMS: atom_id res chain seq x y z
N MET A 1 38.24 97.81 -1.60
CA MET A 1 37.17 98.72 -1.97
C MET A 1 36.53 98.30 -3.29
N LYS A 2 35.22 98.15 -3.28
CA LYS A 2 34.26 97.96 -4.37
C LYS A 2 34.13 96.52 -4.94
N GLU A 3 33.05 95.94 -4.49
CA GLU A 3 32.29 94.89 -5.09
C GLU A 3 31.85 95.20 -6.52
N VAL A 4 31.89 94.13 -7.37
CA VAL A 4 31.11 94.10 -8.60
C VAL A 4 30.36 92.78 -8.67
N SER A 5 29.05 92.90 -8.55
CA SER A 5 28.11 91.76 -8.63
C SER A 5 28.02 91.23 -10.07
N THR A 6 28.16 89.98 -10.24
CA THR A 6 27.95 89.28 -11.54
C THR A 6 26.66 88.44 -11.47
N ILE A 7 25.68 88.89 -12.27
CA ILE A 7 24.36 88.26 -12.46
C ILE A 7 24.55 86.96 -13.23
N SER A 8 24.27 85.82 -12.55
CA SER A 8 24.27 84.49 -13.14
C SER A 8 22.99 84.24 -13.96
N LYS A 9 23.14 83.98 -15.26
CA LYS A 9 22.07 83.58 -16.16
C LYS A 9 21.64 82.13 -15.81
N ARG A 10 20.40 81.95 -15.34
CA ARG A 10 19.73 80.66 -15.18
C ARG A 10 19.60 79.95 -16.53
N LYS A 11 20.36 78.86 -16.76
CA LYS A 11 20.13 77.95 -17.87
C LYS A 11 18.86 77.16 -17.57
N SER A 12 17.88 77.20 -18.46
CA SER A 12 16.69 76.35 -18.44
C SER A 12 17.10 74.91 -18.58
N ARG A 13 16.87 74.11 -17.54
CA ARG A 13 16.99 72.62 -17.60
C ARG A 13 15.87 72.09 -18.48
N SER A 14 16.20 71.59 -19.67
CA SER A 14 15.32 70.76 -20.48
C SER A 14 14.99 69.52 -19.71
N ARG A 15 13.69 69.23 -19.50
CA ARG A 15 13.20 67.95 -18.95
C ARG A 15 13.73 66.80 -19.81
N PRO A 16 14.30 65.75 -19.23
CA PRO A 16 14.67 64.57 -19.99
C PRO A 16 13.40 63.92 -20.57
N GLN A 17 13.32 63.85 -21.89
CA GLN A 17 12.31 63.05 -22.57
C GLN A 17 12.46 61.61 -22.11
N ASN A 18 11.43 61.10 -21.46
CA ASN A 18 11.29 59.71 -21.07
C ASN A 18 11.26 58.85 -22.35
N ARG A 19 12.44 58.43 -22.86
CA ARG A 19 12.52 57.39 -23.86
C ARG A 19 11.87 56.17 -23.26
N ARG A 20 10.67 55.84 -23.68
CA ARG A 20 10.06 54.53 -23.43
C ARG A 20 11.07 53.49 -23.88
N GLN A 21 11.79 52.89 -22.93
CA GLN A 21 12.61 51.73 -23.20
C GLN A 21 11.64 50.65 -23.65
N GLN A 22 11.76 50.23 -24.90
CA GLN A 22 11.08 49.01 -25.36
C GLN A 22 11.50 47.87 -24.44
N PRO A 23 10.53 47.12 -23.92
CA PRO A 23 10.85 46.01 -23.05
C PRO A 23 11.76 45.03 -23.84
N ARG A 24 13.00 44.91 -23.42
CA ARG A 24 13.88 43.86 -23.93
C ARG A 24 13.25 42.51 -23.57
N PRO A 25 13.07 41.60 -24.52
CA PRO A 25 12.61 40.28 -24.19
C PRO A 25 13.70 39.61 -23.34
N VAL A 26 13.47 39.53 -22.04
CA VAL A 26 14.33 38.83 -21.11
C VAL A 26 13.74 37.43 -20.99
N ASN A 27 14.43 36.44 -21.53
CA ASN A 27 14.10 35.03 -21.29
C ASN A 27 14.42 34.74 -19.83
N LYS A 28 13.38 34.59 -18.99
CA LYS A 28 13.48 34.29 -17.56
C LYS A 28 13.45 32.79 -17.28
N GLY A 29 13.35 31.98 -18.31
CA GLY A 29 13.24 30.52 -18.15
C GLY A 29 12.16 30.13 -17.17
N TYR A 30 12.45 29.21 -16.25
CA TYR A 30 11.53 28.79 -15.20
C TYR A 30 11.14 29.89 -14.19
N GLY A 31 11.82 31.05 -14.18
CA GLY A 31 11.43 32.22 -13.38
C GLY A 31 10.06 32.80 -13.78
N ASP A 32 9.58 32.54 -15.01
CA ASP A 32 8.22 32.85 -15.43
C ASP A 32 7.22 31.73 -15.12
N ALA A 33 7.67 30.59 -14.61
CA ALA A 33 6.87 29.45 -14.13
C ALA A 33 6.95 29.31 -12.60
N GLY A 34 7.27 28.13 -12.09
CA GLY A 34 7.28 27.80 -10.67
C GLY A 34 8.44 28.37 -9.85
N ALA A 35 9.56 28.78 -10.48
CA ALA A 35 10.75 29.28 -9.78
C ALA A 35 10.66 30.76 -9.33
N SER A 36 9.48 31.37 -9.38
CA SER A 36 9.28 32.76 -8.97
C SER A 36 8.73 32.85 -7.54
N TRP A 37 9.45 33.56 -6.67
CA TRP A 37 9.00 33.91 -5.30
C TRP A 37 8.03 35.10 -5.25
N HIS A 38 7.84 35.81 -6.37
CA HIS A 38 7.08 37.06 -6.43
C HIS A 38 5.70 36.92 -7.07
N LYS A 39 5.42 35.81 -7.72
CA LYS A 39 4.10 35.58 -8.31
C LYS A 39 3.05 35.35 -7.22
N LYS A 40 1.82 35.82 -7.47
CA LYS A 40 0.71 35.66 -6.53
C LYS A 40 0.47 34.18 -6.15
N ALA A 41 0.63 33.27 -7.11
CA ALA A 41 0.44 31.83 -6.90
C ALA A 41 1.55 31.17 -6.04
N THR A 42 2.78 31.73 -6.06
CA THR A 42 3.92 31.19 -5.31
C THR A 42 4.28 32.04 -4.09
N LYS A 43 3.54 33.15 -3.86
CA LYS A 43 3.77 34.05 -2.74
C LYS A 43 3.47 33.32 -1.42
N GLY A 44 4.49 33.23 -0.56
CA GLY A 44 4.41 32.52 0.72
C GLY A 44 4.87 31.05 0.66
N PHE A 45 4.98 30.47 -0.53
CA PHE A 45 5.58 29.14 -0.71
C PHE A 45 7.12 29.29 -0.70
N ARG A 46 7.71 29.08 0.46
CA ARG A 46 9.17 29.07 0.63
C ARG A 46 9.60 27.62 0.83
N ALA A 47 10.10 27.00 -0.23
CA ALA A 47 10.74 25.70 -0.15
C ALA A 47 12.25 25.90 0.03
N MET A 48 12.82 25.24 1.02
CA MET A 48 14.27 25.08 1.19
C MET A 48 14.56 23.61 1.01
N SER A 49 15.46 23.27 0.10
CA SER A 49 15.85 21.87 -0.12
C SER A 49 16.88 21.48 0.93
N GLY A 50 16.49 20.60 1.85
CA GLY A 50 17.38 19.94 2.78
C GLY A 50 17.95 18.64 2.21
N SER A 51 18.84 18.00 2.96
CA SER A 51 19.24 16.63 2.70
C SER A 51 18.07 15.66 2.97
N PRO A 52 18.07 14.42 2.42
CA PRO A 52 17.06 13.43 2.77
C PRO A 52 16.91 13.23 4.28
N LYS A 53 17.99 13.34 5.01
CA LYS A 53 18.03 13.23 6.48
C LYS A 53 17.26 14.34 7.20
N GLU A 54 17.33 15.57 6.68
CA GLU A 54 16.62 16.72 7.24
C GLU A 54 15.15 16.72 6.82
N ASP A 55 14.86 16.39 5.57
CA ASP A 55 13.50 16.41 5.04
C ASP A 55 12.67 15.19 5.49
N ILE A 56 13.31 14.01 5.64
CA ILE A 56 12.65 12.75 5.93
C ILE A 56 12.80 12.37 7.40
N ASP A 57 14.02 12.12 7.89
CA ASP A 57 14.24 11.52 9.21
C ASP A 57 13.68 12.37 10.35
N ALA A 58 13.79 13.69 10.25
CA ALA A 58 13.24 14.62 11.24
C ALA A 58 11.71 14.52 11.38
N ASN A 59 11.01 14.14 10.31
CA ASN A 59 9.56 14.07 10.26
C ASN A 59 9.01 12.64 10.39
N ASN A 60 9.84 11.62 10.14
CA ASN A 60 9.42 10.22 10.01
C ASN A 60 8.71 9.68 11.24
N TYR A 61 9.16 10.06 12.44
CA TYR A 61 8.51 9.62 13.68
C TYR A 61 7.03 10.04 13.73
N THR A 62 6.75 11.31 13.44
CA THR A 62 5.37 11.83 13.43
C THR A 62 4.55 11.21 12.29
N LEU A 63 5.14 11.07 11.10
CA LEU A 63 4.49 10.45 9.94
C LEU A 63 4.08 9.01 10.22
N ARG A 64 4.96 8.20 10.83
CA ARG A 64 4.66 6.80 11.21
C ARG A 64 3.49 6.70 12.18
N GLN A 65 3.46 7.55 13.20
CA GLN A 65 2.37 7.56 14.19
C GLN A 65 1.04 7.96 13.56
N CYS A 66 1.03 9.03 12.77
CA CYS A 66 -0.15 9.48 12.05
C CYS A 66 -0.65 8.40 11.07
N ALA A 67 0.24 7.77 10.31
CA ALA A 67 -0.10 6.71 9.38
C ALA A 67 -0.68 5.47 10.07
N ARG A 68 -0.12 5.05 11.21
CA ARG A 68 -0.67 3.94 12.02
C ARG A 68 -2.04 4.28 12.57
N MET A 69 -2.23 5.48 13.07
CA MET A 69 -3.53 5.93 13.58
C MET A 69 -4.58 5.94 12.47
N LEU A 70 -4.22 6.42 11.28
CA LEU A 70 -5.10 6.36 10.10
C LEU A 70 -5.40 4.93 9.66
N TYR A 71 -4.39 4.06 9.62
CA TYR A 71 -4.59 2.65 9.29
C TYR A 71 -5.56 1.96 10.25
N MET A 72 -5.56 2.32 11.55
CA MET A 72 -6.49 1.77 12.54
C MET A 72 -7.87 2.41 12.50
N ALA A 73 -7.98 3.70 12.17
CA ALA A 73 -9.18 4.49 12.40
C ALA A 73 -9.88 5.02 11.14
N ALA A 74 -9.20 5.04 9.97
CA ALA A 74 -9.75 5.56 8.73
C ALA A 74 -9.97 4.42 7.71
N PRO A 75 -11.24 4.09 7.38
CA PRO A 75 -11.56 2.96 6.48
C PRO A 75 -10.86 3.02 5.12
N ILE A 76 -10.71 4.21 4.54
CA ILE A 76 -10.06 4.39 3.24
C ILE A 76 -8.55 4.11 3.33
N ALA A 77 -7.86 4.55 4.39
CA ALA A 77 -6.46 4.21 4.62
C ALA A 77 -6.27 2.70 4.79
N THR A 78 -7.15 2.07 5.59
CA THR A 78 -7.15 0.62 5.77
C THR A 78 -7.39 -0.11 4.44
N SER A 79 -8.32 0.39 3.61
CA SER A 79 -8.59 -0.16 2.27
C SER A 79 -7.35 -0.09 1.38
N ALA A 80 -6.63 1.04 1.34
CA ALA A 80 -5.42 1.21 0.54
C ALA A 80 -4.34 0.17 0.90
N ILE A 81 -4.03 0.03 2.19
CA ILE A 81 -3.01 -0.92 2.68
C ILE A 81 -3.43 -2.37 2.40
N ARG A 82 -4.69 -2.74 2.73
CA ARG A 82 -5.19 -4.10 2.52
C ARG A 82 -5.28 -4.45 1.04
N THR A 83 -5.62 -3.51 0.18
CA THR A 83 -5.64 -3.71 -1.28
C THR A 83 -4.24 -4.01 -1.80
N ASN A 84 -3.21 -3.26 -1.38
CA ASN A 84 -1.82 -3.60 -1.70
C ASN A 84 -1.46 -4.99 -1.18
N ARG A 85 -1.71 -5.29 0.11
CA ARG A 85 -1.39 -6.59 0.68
C ARG A 85 -2.01 -7.75 -0.10
N THR A 86 -3.29 -7.62 -0.48
CA THR A 86 -4.01 -8.66 -1.22
C THR A 86 -3.46 -8.87 -2.62
N ASN A 87 -3.07 -7.79 -3.32
CA ASN A 87 -2.65 -7.86 -4.72
C ASN A 87 -1.13 -8.02 -4.89
N VAL A 88 -0.32 -7.60 -3.93
CA VAL A 88 1.15 -7.74 -3.97
C VAL A 88 1.57 -9.12 -3.46
N VAL A 89 1.16 -9.50 -2.26
CA VAL A 89 1.55 -10.75 -1.58
C VAL A 89 0.43 -11.79 -1.60
N GLY A 90 -0.83 -11.37 -1.40
CA GLY A 90 -1.97 -12.28 -1.35
C GLY A 90 -1.86 -13.30 -0.21
N ILE A 91 -1.98 -14.58 -0.55
CA ILE A 91 -1.85 -15.70 0.40
C ILE A 91 -0.39 -16.01 0.80
N GLY A 92 0.56 -15.34 0.18
CA GLY A 92 2.01 -15.54 0.29
C GLY A 92 2.62 -15.80 -1.08
N LEU A 93 3.81 -15.20 -1.30
CA LEU A 93 4.59 -15.45 -2.50
C LEU A 93 5.22 -16.84 -2.40
N GLN A 94 5.01 -17.66 -3.43
CA GLN A 94 5.52 -19.03 -3.50
C GLN A 94 6.85 -19.04 -4.25
N LEU A 95 7.83 -19.75 -3.70
CA LEU A 95 9.12 -19.97 -4.34
C LEU A 95 8.96 -20.94 -5.51
N LYS A 96 9.47 -20.56 -6.68
CA LYS A 96 9.76 -21.42 -7.80
C LYS A 96 11.27 -21.33 -8.09
N SER A 97 11.98 -22.40 -7.84
CA SER A 97 13.42 -22.45 -8.13
C SER A 97 13.66 -22.42 -9.64
N ARG A 98 14.64 -21.66 -10.09
CA ARG A 98 15.01 -21.42 -11.51
C ARG A 98 16.53 -21.40 -11.64
N ILE A 99 17.15 -22.55 -11.46
CA ILE A 99 18.61 -22.63 -11.57
C ILE A 99 19.08 -22.45 -13.02
N ASP A 100 20.24 -21.87 -13.19
CA ASP A 100 20.90 -21.82 -14.50
C ASP A 100 21.60 -23.16 -14.77
N ARG A 101 20.87 -24.10 -15.39
CA ARG A 101 21.37 -25.44 -15.70
C ARG A 101 22.58 -25.44 -16.66
N GLU A 102 22.69 -24.44 -17.53
CA GLU A 102 23.79 -24.35 -18.50
C GLU A 102 25.08 -23.99 -17.78
N ALA A 103 25.04 -22.99 -16.89
CA ALA A 103 26.18 -22.62 -16.05
C ALA A 103 26.62 -23.76 -15.12
N LEU A 104 25.65 -24.57 -14.67
CA LEU A 104 25.90 -25.71 -13.77
C LEU A 104 26.28 -27.00 -14.52
N GLY A 105 26.18 -27.04 -15.85
CA GLY A 105 26.46 -28.25 -16.65
C GLY A 105 25.46 -29.40 -16.36
N MET A 106 24.21 -29.09 -15.97
CA MET A 106 23.20 -30.07 -15.63
C MET A 106 22.31 -30.41 -16.83
N THR A 107 21.83 -31.68 -16.87
CA THR A 107 20.73 -32.06 -17.76
C THR A 107 19.41 -31.44 -17.26
N GLN A 108 18.40 -31.36 -18.15
CA GLN A 108 17.07 -30.80 -17.76
C GLN A 108 16.47 -31.60 -16.61
N GLU A 109 16.50 -32.93 -16.69
CA GLU A 109 15.92 -33.82 -15.68
C GLU A 109 16.62 -33.67 -14.33
N ALA A 110 17.95 -33.49 -14.32
CA ALA A 110 18.70 -33.25 -13.09
C ALA A 110 18.39 -31.87 -12.48
N ALA A 111 18.24 -30.86 -13.32
CA ALA A 111 17.84 -29.52 -12.89
C ALA A 111 16.41 -29.51 -12.30
N ASP A 112 15.46 -30.16 -12.97
CA ASP A 112 14.07 -30.26 -12.49
C ASP A 112 13.98 -31.03 -11.16
N ALA A 113 14.70 -32.12 -11.03
CA ALA A 113 14.78 -32.89 -9.79
C ALA A 113 15.38 -32.06 -8.65
N TRP A 114 16.44 -31.31 -8.90
CA TRP A 114 17.08 -30.44 -7.93
C TRP A 114 16.15 -29.30 -7.49
N GLN A 115 15.51 -28.62 -8.44
CA GLN A 115 14.55 -27.55 -8.19
C GLN A 115 13.38 -28.06 -7.32
N ALA A 116 12.80 -29.20 -7.67
CA ALA A 116 11.73 -29.81 -6.90
C ALA A 116 12.18 -30.22 -5.48
N GLN A 117 13.45 -30.64 -5.29
CA GLN A 117 14.02 -30.91 -3.99
C GLN A 117 14.16 -29.62 -3.17
N ALA A 118 14.71 -28.54 -3.78
CA ALA A 118 14.90 -27.26 -3.12
C ALA A 118 13.55 -26.64 -2.67
N GLU A 119 12.54 -26.70 -3.52
CA GLU A 119 11.19 -26.22 -3.21
C GLU A 119 10.55 -26.99 -2.04
N ARG A 120 10.67 -28.34 -2.03
CA ARG A 120 10.15 -29.16 -0.91
C ARG A 120 10.88 -28.89 0.41
N GLU A 121 12.20 -28.75 0.36
CA GLU A 121 12.99 -28.45 1.56
C GLU A 121 12.73 -27.03 2.08
N PHE A 122 12.53 -26.07 1.19
CA PHE A 122 12.12 -24.73 1.56
C PHE A 122 10.73 -24.71 2.21
N ALA A 123 9.79 -25.49 1.70
CA ALA A 123 8.45 -25.63 2.28
C ALA A 123 8.48 -26.14 3.73
N LEU A 124 9.36 -27.10 4.06
CA LEU A 124 9.54 -27.59 5.43
C LEU A 124 9.91 -26.48 6.41
N TRP A 125 10.67 -25.48 5.95
CA TRP A 125 11.06 -24.33 6.74
C TRP A 125 9.97 -23.24 6.74
N SER A 126 9.48 -22.87 5.56
CA SER A 126 8.60 -21.72 5.35
C SER A 126 7.18 -21.91 5.86
N GLU A 127 6.63 -23.12 5.81
CA GLU A 127 5.27 -23.42 6.26
C GLU A 127 5.19 -23.61 7.78
N ASN A 128 6.30 -24.01 8.41
CA ASN A 128 6.34 -24.24 9.84
C ASN A 128 6.70 -22.96 10.59
N LYS A 129 5.71 -22.35 11.24
CA LYS A 129 5.90 -21.12 12.03
C LYS A 129 6.97 -21.20 13.11
N ARG A 130 7.25 -22.41 13.65
CA ARG A 130 8.31 -22.61 14.66
C ARG A 130 9.68 -22.75 14.02
N ALA A 131 9.75 -22.98 12.71
CA ALA A 131 11.01 -23.11 11.98
C ALA A 131 11.44 -21.78 11.35
N CYS A 132 10.51 -20.94 10.87
CA CYS A 132 10.85 -19.70 10.15
C CYS A 132 10.77 -18.45 11.02
N ASP A 133 9.85 -18.40 12.00
CA ASP A 133 9.64 -17.22 12.84
C ASP A 133 10.31 -17.40 14.21
N ALA A 134 11.12 -16.42 14.62
CA ALA A 134 11.75 -16.40 15.93
C ALA A 134 10.73 -16.30 17.08
N THR A 135 9.56 -15.70 16.82
CA THR A 135 8.45 -15.61 17.78
C THR A 135 7.55 -16.84 17.75
N GLY A 136 7.61 -17.65 16.69
CA GLY A 136 6.80 -18.85 16.50
C GLY A 136 5.32 -18.59 16.23
N VAL A 137 4.94 -17.38 15.86
CA VAL A 137 3.55 -16.95 15.63
C VAL A 137 3.14 -17.15 14.17
N ASN A 138 4.01 -16.75 13.23
CA ASN A 138 3.72 -16.65 11.81
C ASN A 138 4.51 -17.69 11.00
N ASN A 139 3.92 -18.24 9.95
CA ASN A 139 4.67 -18.88 8.89
C ASN A 139 5.25 -17.83 7.93
N PHE A 140 6.09 -18.25 6.99
CA PHE A 140 6.77 -17.31 6.10
C PHE A 140 5.78 -16.49 5.23
N ALA A 141 4.68 -17.10 4.78
CA ALA A 141 3.63 -16.40 4.04
C ALA A 141 2.96 -15.29 4.88
N ALA A 142 2.64 -15.55 6.14
CA ALA A 142 2.12 -14.56 7.06
C ALA A 142 3.15 -13.47 7.41
N MET A 143 4.44 -13.84 7.51
CA MET A 143 5.54 -12.88 7.69
C MET A 143 5.69 -11.95 6.48
N GLN A 144 5.54 -12.45 5.24
CA GLN A 144 5.53 -11.63 4.03
C GLN A 144 4.39 -10.61 4.07
N GLN A 145 3.17 -11.02 4.44
CA GLN A 145 2.02 -10.13 4.56
C GLN A 145 2.23 -9.05 5.64
N LEU A 146 2.81 -9.45 6.77
CA LEU A 146 3.10 -8.55 7.88
C LEU A 146 4.21 -7.56 7.52
N ALA A 147 5.28 -8.03 6.90
CA ALA A 147 6.40 -7.20 6.47
C ALA A 147 5.95 -6.16 5.42
N LEU A 148 5.18 -6.58 4.40
CA LEU A 148 4.62 -5.64 3.42
C LEU A 148 3.71 -4.60 4.08
N SER A 149 2.83 -5.02 4.99
CA SER A 149 1.92 -4.09 5.67
C SER A 149 2.68 -3.11 6.56
N SER A 150 3.71 -3.57 7.27
CA SER A 150 4.57 -2.74 8.11
C SER A 150 5.38 -1.75 7.28
N TRP A 151 5.97 -2.18 6.16
CA TRP A 151 6.64 -1.30 5.21
C TRP A 151 5.72 -0.18 4.73
N LEU A 152 4.54 -0.51 4.21
CA LEU A 152 3.61 0.48 3.68
C LEU A 152 3.09 1.46 4.75
N VAL A 153 2.82 0.98 5.97
CA VAL A 153 2.29 1.83 7.05
C VAL A 153 3.39 2.66 7.70
N SER A 154 4.55 2.08 7.95
CA SER A 154 5.62 2.71 8.73
C SER A 154 6.75 3.30 7.88
N GLY A 155 6.76 3.01 6.56
CA GLY A 155 7.80 3.43 5.63
C GLY A 155 8.91 2.39 5.46
N ASP A 156 9.23 1.66 6.52
CA ASP A 156 10.19 0.57 6.49
C ASP A 156 9.84 -0.54 7.49
N VAL A 157 10.45 -1.71 7.29
CA VAL A 157 10.41 -2.85 8.22
C VAL A 157 11.75 -3.57 8.20
N PHE A 158 12.12 -4.14 9.32
CA PHE A 158 13.37 -4.86 9.48
C PHE A 158 13.12 -6.32 9.82
N ALA A 159 13.92 -7.22 9.26
CA ALA A 159 13.93 -8.63 9.61
C ALA A 159 15.32 -9.04 10.09
N VAL A 160 15.47 -9.28 11.38
CA VAL A 160 16.73 -9.75 11.97
C VAL A 160 16.85 -11.25 11.80
N VAL A 161 17.97 -11.68 11.24
CA VAL A 161 18.34 -13.07 11.10
C VAL A 161 18.80 -13.61 12.45
N LYS A 162 18.11 -14.61 12.98
CA LYS A 162 18.42 -15.30 14.22
C LYS A 162 18.86 -16.72 13.94
N GLN A 163 19.79 -17.23 14.76
CA GLN A 163 20.25 -18.61 14.70
C GLN A 163 19.79 -19.33 15.97
N TYR A 164 19.16 -20.48 15.80
CA TYR A 164 18.68 -21.34 16.87
C TYR A 164 19.26 -22.75 16.70
N GLU A 165 19.38 -23.48 17.78
CA GLU A 165 19.78 -24.89 17.69
C GLU A 165 18.73 -25.70 16.92
N PRO A 166 19.14 -26.43 15.87
CA PRO A 166 18.22 -27.28 15.11
C PRO A 166 17.74 -28.46 15.91
N THR A 167 16.53 -28.89 15.59
CA THR A 167 15.92 -30.10 16.18
C THR A 167 15.49 -31.04 15.06
N PRO A 168 15.20 -32.34 15.36
CA PRO A 168 14.68 -33.27 14.34
C PRO A 168 13.42 -32.73 13.61
N LEU A 169 12.58 -31.93 14.29
CA LEU A 169 11.36 -31.33 13.71
C LEU A 169 11.59 -29.98 13.03
N THR A 170 12.69 -29.32 13.36
CA THR A 170 13.07 -28.00 12.79
C THR A 170 14.55 -28.06 12.41
N PRO A 171 14.88 -28.65 11.24
CA PRO A 171 16.26 -28.99 10.88
C PRO A 171 17.13 -27.78 10.54
N TYR A 172 16.54 -26.61 10.39
CA TYR A 172 17.22 -25.35 10.11
C TYR A 172 17.39 -24.49 11.36
N SER A 173 18.52 -23.80 11.48
CA SER A 173 18.78 -22.85 12.54
C SER A 173 18.23 -21.46 12.23
N LEU A 174 18.10 -21.13 10.95
CA LEU A 174 17.60 -19.85 10.48
C LEU A 174 16.18 -19.58 11.00
N ARG A 175 16.00 -18.43 11.68
CA ARG A 175 14.70 -17.85 11.96
C ARG A 175 14.75 -16.36 11.75
N LEU A 176 13.63 -15.79 11.36
CA LEU A 176 13.48 -14.35 11.13
C LEU A 176 12.73 -13.73 12.30
N HIS A 177 13.18 -12.55 12.71
CA HIS A 177 12.47 -11.74 13.69
C HIS A 177 12.12 -10.38 13.07
N LEU A 178 10.85 -10.18 12.75
CA LEU A 178 10.37 -8.91 12.22
C LEU A 178 10.36 -7.86 13.32
N ILE A 179 10.89 -6.69 13.01
CA ILE A 179 11.00 -5.54 13.91
C ILE A 179 10.41 -4.32 13.21
N GLU A 180 9.54 -3.60 13.93
CA GLU A 180 8.98 -2.34 13.43
C GLU A 180 10.01 -1.20 13.38
N ALA A 181 9.78 -0.28 12.47
CA ALA A 181 10.58 0.92 12.23
C ALA A 181 10.96 1.70 13.49
N ASP A 182 10.06 1.84 14.46
CA ASP A 182 10.28 2.61 15.70
C ASP A 182 11.29 2.00 16.65
N ARG A 183 11.59 0.71 16.48
CA ARG A 183 12.61 0.02 17.29
C ARG A 183 14.01 0.18 16.72
N VAL A 184 14.14 0.62 15.47
CA VAL A 184 15.43 1.01 14.89
C VAL A 184 15.54 2.52 15.03
N ALA A 185 16.41 2.98 15.93
CA ALA A 185 16.53 4.39 16.25
C ALA A 185 17.95 4.71 16.75
N THR A 186 18.35 5.96 16.72
CA THR A 186 19.66 6.41 17.19
C THR A 186 19.78 6.26 18.72
N PRO A 187 20.81 5.57 19.24
CA PRO A 187 21.00 5.41 20.66
C PRO A 187 21.14 6.76 21.38
N THR A 188 20.43 6.91 22.48
CA THR A 188 20.52 8.09 23.35
C THR A 188 21.07 7.69 24.72
N THR A 189 22.02 8.46 25.23
CA THR A 189 22.61 8.27 26.58
C THR A 189 21.77 8.86 27.70
N SER A 190 20.88 9.80 27.38
CA SER A 190 19.96 10.40 28.36
C SER A 190 18.61 9.72 28.25
N GLY A 191 18.09 9.19 29.37
CA GLY A 191 16.78 8.52 29.43
C GLY A 191 15.57 9.40 29.09
N ILE A 192 15.78 10.64 28.64
CA ILE A 192 14.73 11.54 28.16
C ILE A 192 14.54 11.26 26.67
N ILE A 193 13.47 10.56 26.37
CA ILE A 193 13.05 10.25 25.02
C ILE A 193 12.46 11.54 24.40
N THR A 194 13.27 12.26 23.65
CA THR A 194 12.77 13.19 22.64
C THR A 194 13.02 12.56 21.27
N PRO A 195 12.12 11.70 20.77
CA PRO A 195 12.29 11.02 19.48
C PRO A 195 12.44 11.99 18.31
N MET A 196 12.01 13.22 18.47
CA MET A 196 12.03 14.29 17.46
C MET A 196 13.37 15.01 17.31
N LEU A 197 14.31 14.91 18.27
CA LEU A 197 15.51 15.77 18.28
C LEU A 197 16.82 15.05 17.97
N LEU A 198 16.88 13.72 18.02
CA LEU A 198 18.13 12.97 17.84
C LEU A 198 17.98 11.89 16.76
N THR A 199 17.70 12.33 15.54
CA THR A 199 17.76 11.43 14.37
C THR A 199 19.20 11.14 13.97
N THR A 200 20.15 12.01 14.30
CA THR A 200 21.58 11.86 13.97
C THR A 200 22.42 11.66 15.21
N GLY A 201 23.31 10.68 15.19
CA GLY A 201 24.26 10.36 16.27
C GLY A 201 25.63 9.96 15.73
N LYS A 202 26.56 9.67 16.63
CA LYS A 202 27.87 9.09 16.32
C LYS A 202 28.00 7.74 17.02
N ALA A 203 28.47 6.75 16.27
CA ALA A 203 28.84 5.45 16.80
C ALA A 203 30.23 5.50 17.47
N ALA A 204 30.56 4.48 18.27
CA ALA A 204 31.85 4.40 18.95
C ALA A 204 33.04 4.32 17.98
N ASN A 205 32.85 3.81 16.79
CA ASN A 205 33.84 3.73 15.71
C ASN A 205 33.98 5.02 14.90
N GLY A 206 33.23 6.07 15.21
CA GLY A 206 33.25 7.35 14.50
C GLY A 206 32.22 7.49 13.40
N ASN A 207 31.57 6.41 12.97
CA ASN A 207 30.53 6.40 11.96
C ASN A 207 29.34 7.29 12.33
N THR A 208 28.62 7.77 11.34
CA THR A 208 27.40 8.55 11.57
C THR A 208 26.18 7.62 11.61
N ILE A 209 25.30 7.85 12.58
CA ILE A 209 24.04 7.11 12.72
C ILE A 209 22.90 8.03 12.29
N TYR A 210 22.08 7.58 11.35
CA TYR A 210 20.89 8.28 10.86
C TYR A 210 19.65 7.48 11.21
N ASP A 211 18.85 7.95 12.15
CA ASP A 211 17.64 7.30 12.69
C ASP A 211 17.84 5.77 12.89
N GLY A 212 18.97 5.41 13.53
CA GLY A 212 19.35 4.04 13.85
C GLY A 212 20.14 3.29 12.79
N VAL A 213 20.35 3.84 11.61
CA VAL A 213 21.18 3.28 10.55
C VAL A 213 22.58 3.86 10.63
N GLU A 214 23.58 3.03 10.90
CA GLU A 214 24.99 3.42 10.97
C GLU A 214 25.63 3.32 9.60
N VAL A 215 26.26 4.42 9.18
CA VAL A 215 26.81 4.60 7.83
C VAL A 215 28.25 5.06 7.94
N ASN A 216 29.14 4.48 7.13
CA ASN A 216 30.53 4.88 7.03
C ASN A 216 30.71 6.18 6.22
N ASP A 217 31.94 6.64 6.06
CA ASP A 217 32.25 7.88 5.35
C ASP A 217 31.95 7.80 3.83
N ASP A 218 31.89 6.60 3.27
CA ASP A 218 31.53 6.36 1.84
C ASP A 218 30.00 6.27 1.63
N GLY A 219 29.20 6.36 2.70
CA GLY A 219 27.74 6.24 2.61
C GLY A 219 27.23 4.80 2.67
N GLN A 220 28.07 3.81 2.92
CA GLN A 220 27.68 2.40 3.04
C GLN A 220 27.10 2.11 4.42
N ILE A 221 26.00 1.34 4.46
CA ILE A 221 25.39 0.89 5.71
C ILE A 221 26.25 -0.21 6.34
N GLU A 222 26.73 0.03 7.56
CA GLU A 222 27.53 -0.92 8.33
C GLU A 222 26.75 -1.66 9.41
N ALA A 223 25.83 -0.97 10.09
CA ALA A 223 25.07 -1.57 11.16
C ALA A 223 23.72 -0.89 11.40
N TYR A 224 22.89 -1.55 12.19
CA TYR A 224 21.61 -1.06 12.67
C TYR A 224 21.57 -1.06 14.18
N HIS A 225 21.04 0.00 14.77
CA HIS A 225 20.86 0.13 16.21
C HIS A 225 19.43 -0.15 16.59
N ILE A 226 19.20 -1.25 17.29
CA ILE A 226 17.89 -1.76 17.66
C ILE A 226 17.68 -1.58 19.16
N ARG A 227 16.59 -0.91 19.53
CA ARG A 227 16.18 -0.79 20.94
C ARG A 227 15.30 -1.95 21.36
N SER A 228 15.38 -2.31 22.63
CA SER A 228 14.60 -3.41 23.22
C SER A 228 13.12 -3.10 23.37
N THR A 229 12.77 -1.82 23.54
CA THR A 229 11.42 -1.33 23.88
C THR A 229 10.88 -0.39 22.81
N TYR A 230 9.57 -0.19 22.78
CA TYR A 230 8.96 0.88 21.98
C TYR A 230 9.16 2.26 22.63
N PRO A 231 9.14 3.37 21.84
CA PRO A 231 9.39 4.71 22.37
C PRO A 231 8.51 5.14 23.55
N PHE A 232 7.27 4.73 23.59
CA PHE A 232 6.28 5.08 24.63
C PHE A 232 5.66 3.84 25.29
N GLU A 233 6.44 2.78 25.43
CA GLU A 233 5.98 1.57 26.10
C GLU A 233 5.79 1.83 27.59
N LEU A 234 4.55 1.70 28.06
CA LEU A 234 4.20 1.86 29.45
C LEU A 234 4.75 0.69 30.28
N GLY A 235 5.44 1.01 31.36
CA GLY A 235 5.96 0.01 32.31
C GLY A 235 7.37 -0.49 32.00
N SER A 236 8.01 -0.10 30.90
CA SER A 236 9.41 -0.43 30.63
C SER A 236 10.35 0.58 31.31
N THR A 237 11.15 0.12 32.25
CA THR A 237 12.07 0.98 33.02
C THR A 237 13.46 1.09 32.43
N THR A 238 13.85 0.13 31.58
CA THR A 238 15.22 0.08 31.03
C THR A 238 15.20 -0.25 29.54
N THR A 239 15.67 0.68 28.73
CA THR A 239 15.91 0.46 27.31
C THR A 239 17.35 0.02 27.09
N THR A 240 17.54 -1.11 26.45
CA THR A 240 18.85 -1.58 25.98
C THR A 240 18.96 -1.44 24.48
N TRP A 241 20.16 -1.33 23.97
CA TRP A 241 20.47 -1.17 22.56
C TRP A 241 21.34 -2.32 22.07
N ALA A 242 20.97 -2.87 20.94
CA ALA A 242 21.77 -3.86 20.22
C ALA A 242 22.25 -3.25 18.90
N ARG A 243 23.57 -3.25 18.69
CA ARG A 243 24.18 -2.94 17.40
C ARG A 243 24.25 -4.24 16.59
N VAL A 244 23.56 -4.31 15.46
CA VAL A 244 23.56 -5.46 14.56
C VAL A 244 24.30 -5.04 13.29
N GLN A 245 25.41 -5.71 12.97
CA GLN A 245 26.12 -5.49 11.70
C GLN A 245 25.19 -5.84 10.53
N ALA A 246 25.20 -5.03 9.47
CA ALA A 246 24.37 -5.24 8.29
C ALA A 246 24.67 -6.59 7.64
N TYR A 247 25.95 -6.93 7.52
CA TYR A 247 26.42 -8.16 6.89
C TYR A 247 27.40 -8.92 7.79
N GLY A 248 27.42 -10.23 7.65
CA GLY A 248 28.38 -11.08 8.35
C GLY A 248 29.79 -10.94 7.75
N GLU A 249 30.80 -10.63 8.59
CA GLU A 249 32.17 -10.36 8.16
C GLU A 249 32.80 -11.51 7.35
N ARG A 250 32.46 -12.76 7.67
CA ARG A 250 33.03 -13.94 6.99
C ARG A 250 32.14 -14.47 5.87
N THR A 251 30.83 -14.29 5.98
CA THR A 251 29.85 -14.91 5.08
C THR A 251 29.39 -13.94 3.98
N GLY A 252 29.47 -12.63 4.24
CA GLY A 252 28.86 -11.61 3.40
C GLY A 252 27.34 -11.63 3.38
N LEU A 253 26.70 -12.59 4.11
CA LEU A 253 25.25 -12.69 4.19
C LEU A 253 24.66 -11.61 5.09
N PRO A 254 23.46 -11.11 4.78
CA PRO A 254 22.82 -10.11 5.64
C PRO A 254 22.43 -10.71 6.99
N ASN A 255 22.74 -9.97 8.08
CA ASN A 255 22.28 -10.27 9.43
C ASN A 255 20.94 -9.61 9.74
N ILE A 256 20.58 -8.61 8.95
CA ILE A 256 19.32 -7.88 9.03
C ILE A 256 18.90 -7.46 7.62
N LEU A 257 17.66 -7.69 7.30
CA LEU A 257 17.05 -7.23 6.05
C LEU A 257 16.31 -5.94 6.34
N HIS A 258 16.49 -4.95 5.49
CA HIS A 258 15.82 -3.66 5.56
C HIS A 258 14.98 -3.47 4.31
N VAL A 259 13.66 -3.52 4.47
CA VAL A 259 12.69 -3.37 3.38
C VAL A 259 12.17 -1.94 3.40
N MET A 260 12.46 -1.18 2.37
CA MET A 260 12.02 0.20 2.21
C MET A 260 12.00 0.62 0.74
N GLU A 261 11.32 1.70 0.44
CA GLU A 261 11.39 2.38 -0.85
C GLU A 261 12.25 3.64 -0.72
N SER A 262 13.24 3.80 -1.60
CA SER A 262 14.07 4.99 -1.66
C SER A 262 13.54 5.95 -2.71
N GLU A 263 13.05 7.12 -2.29
CA GLU A 263 12.58 8.19 -3.19
C GLU A 263 13.69 9.18 -3.56
N ARG A 264 14.77 9.23 -2.76
CA ARG A 264 15.91 10.14 -2.94
C ARG A 264 17.24 9.41 -2.75
N PRO A 265 18.31 9.79 -3.49
CA PRO A 265 19.67 9.34 -3.17
C PRO A 265 20.05 9.67 -1.72
N ASP A 266 20.87 8.85 -1.10
CA ASP A 266 21.32 8.96 0.31
C ASP A 266 20.19 8.92 1.35
N GLN A 267 19.07 8.33 1.01
CA GLN A 267 17.97 8.04 1.92
C GLN A 267 18.21 6.69 2.60
N TYR A 268 18.25 6.68 3.95
CA TYR A 268 18.50 5.48 4.76
C TYR A 268 17.28 5.00 5.53
N ARG A 269 16.17 5.74 5.50
CA ARG A 269 14.90 5.36 6.14
C ARG A 269 13.74 5.57 5.18
N GLY A 270 12.83 4.63 5.16
CA GLY A 270 11.64 4.70 4.33
C GLY A 270 10.60 5.71 4.84
N VAL A 271 9.74 6.16 3.95
CA VAL A 271 8.60 7.05 4.24
C VAL A 271 7.30 6.27 4.14
N SER A 272 6.37 6.51 5.06
CA SER A 272 5.05 5.86 4.99
C SER A 272 4.37 6.10 3.65
N TYR A 273 3.87 5.04 3.05
CA TYR A 273 3.05 5.11 1.83
C TYR A 273 1.83 6.03 1.97
N LEU A 274 1.33 6.22 3.19
CA LEU A 274 0.22 7.12 3.49
C LEU A 274 0.65 8.58 3.70
N ALA A 275 1.95 8.90 3.73
CA ALA A 275 2.45 10.22 4.14
C ALA A 275 1.80 11.39 3.39
N GLN A 276 1.65 11.27 2.07
CA GLN A 276 1.09 12.32 1.21
C GLN A 276 -0.43 12.48 1.37
N VAL A 277 -1.11 11.49 1.93
CA VAL A 277 -2.58 11.46 2.02
C VAL A 277 -3.10 11.56 3.46
N ILE A 278 -2.22 11.75 4.44
CA ILE A 278 -2.61 11.90 5.86
C ILE A 278 -3.62 13.02 6.03
N GLU A 279 -3.33 14.21 5.51
CA GLU A 279 -4.20 15.37 5.65
C GLU A 279 -5.53 15.21 4.92
N PRO A 280 -5.58 14.85 3.62
CA PRO A 280 -6.84 14.59 2.93
C PRO A 280 -7.71 13.52 3.60
N LEU A 281 -7.12 12.45 4.13
CA LEU A 281 -7.85 11.39 4.83
C LEU A 281 -8.43 11.87 6.17
N LEU A 282 -7.71 12.71 6.92
CA LEU A 282 -8.24 13.31 8.15
C LEU A 282 -9.37 14.29 7.85
N GLN A 283 -9.25 15.10 6.79
CA GLN A 283 -10.31 16.01 6.37
C GLN A 283 -11.55 15.24 5.92
N LEU A 284 -11.38 14.17 5.15
CA LEU A 284 -12.46 13.29 4.72
C LEU A 284 -13.19 12.66 5.90
N ARG A 285 -12.45 12.17 6.89
CA ARG A 285 -13.02 11.62 8.12
C ARG A 285 -13.86 12.65 8.86
N ARG A 286 -13.33 13.85 9.09
CA ARG A 286 -14.06 14.95 9.77
C ARG A 286 -15.33 15.35 9.01
N TYR A 287 -15.23 15.41 7.69
CA TYR A 287 -16.39 15.73 6.85
C TYR A 287 -17.47 14.65 6.96
N THR A 288 -17.11 13.38 6.89
CA THR A 288 -18.04 12.26 7.04
C THR A 288 -18.70 12.25 8.43
N GLU A 289 -17.94 12.49 9.50
CA GLU A 289 -18.47 12.62 10.87
C GLU A 289 -19.43 13.80 11.00
N SER A 290 -19.10 14.93 10.35
CA SER A 290 -19.97 16.14 10.37
C SER A 290 -21.26 15.90 9.60
N GLU A 291 -21.23 15.24 8.45
CA GLU A 291 -22.44 14.91 7.67
C GLU A 291 -23.31 13.89 8.42
N LEU A 292 -22.71 12.90 9.08
CA LEU A 292 -23.44 11.95 9.92
C LEU A 292 -24.11 12.65 11.09
N THR A 293 -23.40 13.54 11.77
CA THR A 293 -23.94 14.34 12.88
C THR A 293 -25.09 15.22 12.40
N ALA A 294 -24.91 15.88 11.24
CA ALA A 294 -25.96 16.68 10.64
C ALA A 294 -27.21 15.85 10.30
N ALA A 295 -27.04 14.65 9.74
CA ALA A 295 -28.15 13.74 9.45
C ALA A 295 -28.86 13.25 10.73
N VAL A 296 -28.14 13.03 11.83
CA VAL A 296 -28.71 12.69 13.13
C VAL A 296 -29.52 13.88 13.69
N VAL A 297 -28.96 15.11 13.64
CA VAL A 297 -29.67 16.31 14.09
C VAL A 297 -30.93 16.55 13.25
N GLU A 298 -30.85 16.35 11.93
CA GLU A 298 -32.02 16.47 11.04
C GLU A 298 -33.10 15.44 11.34
N SER A 299 -32.75 14.26 11.82
CA SER A 299 -33.72 13.25 12.25
C SER A 299 -34.50 13.66 13.51
N PHE A 300 -33.98 14.59 14.30
CA PHE A 300 -34.70 15.27 15.36
C PHE A 300 -35.36 16.51 14.75
N PHE A 301 -36.67 16.46 14.48
CA PHE A 301 -37.43 17.62 14.01
C PHE A 301 -37.25 18.80 14.96
N THR A 302 -36.44 19.78 14.58
CA THR A 302 -36.28 21.00 15.35
C THR A 302 -37.33 22.01 14.87
N ALA A 303 -38.38 22.15 15.58
CA ALA A 303 -39.39 23.18 15.34
C ALA A 303 -39.11 24.38 16.26
N PHE A 304 -39.07 25.57 15.69
CA PHE A 304 -39.02 26.82 16.46
C PHE A 304 -40.40 27.43 16.46
N ILE A 305 -40.94 27.65 17.65
CA ILE A 305 -42.22 28.36 17.84
C ILE A 305 -41.91 29.83 17.88
N LYS A 306 -42.41 30.56 16.89
CA LYS A 306 -42.25 32.00 16.79
C LYS A 306 -43.55 32.66 17.28
N THR A 307 -43.47 33.43 18.36
CA THR A 307 -44.60 34.20 18.90
C THR A 307 -44.55 35.62 18.37
N GLU A 308 -45.59 36.10 17.71
CA GLU A 308 -45.72 37.49 17.26
C GLU A 308 -46.23 38.43 18.37
N ALA A 309 -46.58 37.91 19.54
CA ALA A 309 -47.02 38.74 20.65
C ALA A 309 -45.85 39.53 21.23
N GLY A 310 -45.75 40.79 20.90
CA GLY A 310 -44.89 41.76 21.60
C GLY A 310 -45.24 41.80 23.07
N ALA A 311 -44.21 41.65 23.91
CA ALA A 311 -44.39 41.88 25.34
C ALA A 311 -44.89 43.31 25.59
N GLY A 312 -46.18 43.50 25.66
CA GLY A 312 -46.71 44.83 25.99
C GLY A 312 -48.15 45.14 25.59
N ASP A 313 -48.74 44.46 24.64
CA ASP A 313 -50.07 44.80 24.15
C ASP A 313 -51.08 43.67 24.42
N ASN A 314 -51.34 43.42 25.69
CA ASN A 314 -52.52 42.63 26.06
C ASN A 314 -53.62 43.62 26.47
N PRO A 315 -54.68 43.83 25.64
CA PRO A 315 -55.75 44.80 25.95
C PRO A 315 -56.57 44.39 27.14
N PHE A 316 -56.33 43.27 27.81
CA PHE A 316 -57.00 42.79 29.02
C PHE A 316 -56.24 43.09 30.31
N ASN A 317 -55.09 43.78 30.28
CA ASN A 317 -54.37 44.13 31.51
C ASN A 317 -55.03 45.24 32.35
N GLU A 318 -56.10 45.82 31.86
CA GLU A 318 -56.84 46.88 32.62
C GLU A 318 -58.05 46.39 33.44
N VAL A 319 -58.36 45.11 33.35
CA VAL A 319 -59.47 44.55 34.23
C VAL A 319 -58.80 43.69 35.28
N GLY A 320 -58.68 44.27 36.49
CA GLY A 320 -58.21 43.57 37.68
C GLY A 320 -59.01 42.31 37.98
N SER A 321 -58.53 41.16 37.55
CA SER A 321 -59.01 39.89 38.06
C SER A 321 -57.82 38.96 38.25
N SER A 322 -57.59 38.54 39.45
CA SER A 322 -56.64 37.51 39.87
C SER A 322 -57.00 36.18 39.23
N LEU A 323 -56.49 36.00 37.98
CA LEU A 323 -56.37 34.66 37.44
C LEU A 323 -54.97 34.16 37.80
N PRO A 324 -54.80 32.92 38.21
CA PRO A 324 -53.51 32.38 38.54
C PRO A 324 -52.63 32.48 37.30
N GLU A 325 -51.48 33.11 37.47
CA GLU A 325 -50.40 33.10 36.49
C GLU A 325 -50.01 31.62 36.24
N VAL A 326 -50.45 31.10 35.14
CA VAL A 326 -50.00 29.76 34.71
C VAL A 326 -48.54 29.96 34.25
N SER A 327 -47.66 29.79 35.21
CA SER A 327 -46.24 29.66 34.95
C SER A 327 -46.06 28.44 34.04
N ARG A 328 -45.99 28.65 32.75
CA ARG A 328 -45.60 27.59 31.83
C ARG A 328 -44.09 27.37 31.94
N ASP A 329 -43.73 26.12 32.19
CA ASP A 329 -42.36 25.65 32.10
C ASP A 329 -41.94 25.77 30.61
N PRO A 330 -40.82 26.46 30.28
CA PRO A 330 -40.31 26.53 28.92
C PRO A 330 -40.03 25.15 28.28
N ASN A 331 -40.07 24.07 29.07
CA ASN A 331 -39.85 22.70 28.65
C ASN A 331 -41.14 21.90 28.43
N GLU A 332 -42.31 22.53 28.43
CA GLU A 332 -43.61 21.85 28.32
C GLU A 332 -43.92 21.33 26.91
N TYR A 333 -43.11 21.68 25.90
CA TYR A 333 -43.19 21.11 24.58
C TYR A 333 -42.25 19.87 24.47
N GLU A 334 -42.82 18.71 24.74
CA GLU A 334 -42.10 17.45 24.48
C GLU A 334 -42.10 17.14 22.98
N MET A 335 -40.91 16.93 22.40
CA MET A 335 -40.74 16.48 21.02
C MET A 335 -40.56 14.98 20.96
N GLY A 336 -41.50 14.28 20.35
CA GLY A 336 -41.45 12.84 20.10
C GLY A 336 -42.03 12.47 18.73
N PRO A 337 -41.69 11.30 18.17
CA PRO A 337 -42.26 10.84 16.91
C PRO A 337 -43.77 10.74 16.96
N GLY A 338 -44.49 11.55 16.17
CA GLY A 338 -45.94 11.55 16.08
C GLY A 338 -46.68 12.34 17.19
N GLN A 339 -45.99 13.16 17.96
CA GLN A 339 -46.58 14.04 18.94
C GLN A 339 -47.20 15.29 18.26
N ILE A 340 -48.42 15.60 18.58
CA ILE A 340 -49.14 16.81 18.10
C ILE A 340 -49.20 17.78 19.26
N ASN A 341 -48.44 18.86 19.20
CA ASN A 341 -48.52 19.96 20.16
C ASN A 341 -49.53 20.98 19.66
N ILE A 342 -50.45 21.40 20.53
CA ILE A 342 -51.45 22.46 20.24
C ILE A 342 -50.80 23.79 20.59
N MET A 343 -50.71 24.68 19.58
CA MET A 343 -50.14 26.01 19.72
C MET A 343 -51.19 27.06 20.07
N GLU A 344 -50.74 28.15 20.69
CA GLU A 344 -51.62 29.28 20.99
C GLU A 344 -51.88 30.19 19.78
N PRO A 345 -52.97 30.96 19.75
CA PRO A 345 -53.21 31.94 18.70
C PRO A 345 -52.07 32.97 18.62
N GLY A 346 -51.43 33.10 17.47
CA GLY A 346 -50.28 33.99 17.23
C GLY A 346 -48.92 33.30 17.27
N GLU A 347 -48.86 32.00 17.51
CA GLU A 347 -47.66 31.20 17.38
C GLU A 347 -47.59 30.56 16.00
N ASP A 348 -46.40 30.61 15.39
CA ASP A 348 -46.10 29.98 14.10
C ASP A 348 -44.92 29.05 14.28
N VAL A 349 -44.96 27.90 13.60
CA VAL A 349 -43.87 26.91 13.63
C VAL A 349 -42.97 27.09 12.42
N THR A 350 -41.77 27.47 12.70
CA THR A 350 -40.72 27.49 11.66
C THR A 350 -39.85 26.25 11.84
N PHE A 351 -39.89 25.37 10.84
CA PHE A 351 -38.99 24.22 10.82
C PHE A 351 -37.61 24.69 10.36
N ALA A 352 -36.55 24.36 11.11
CA ALA A 352 -35.19 24.46 10.61
C ALA A 352 -35.03 23.35 9.57
N ASP A 353 -35.13 23.72 8.28
CA ASP A 353 -34.82 22.85 7.15
C ASP A 353 -33.34 23.06 6.77
N PRO A 354 -32.40 22.23 7.23
CA PRO A 354 -31.00 22.38 6.93
C PRO A 354 -30.65 22.01 5.47
N LYS A 355 -31.62 21.62 4.63
CA LYS A 355 -31.44 21.21 3.23
C LYS A 355 -30.23 20.27 3.03
N ARG A 356 -30.15 19.25 3.86
CA ARG A 356 -29.10 18.23 3.81
C ARG A 356 -29.72 16.82 3.79
N PRO A 357 -29.06 15.79 3.29
CA PRO A 357 -27.64 15.77 2.91
C PRO A 357 -27.37 16.65 1.68
N ALA A 358 -26.22 17.35 1.71
CA ALA A 358 -25.82 18.15 0.58
C ALA A 358 -25.84 17.26 -0.68
N SER A 359 -26.57 17.66 -1.72
CA SER A 359 -26.67 16.91 -2.97
C SER A 359 -25.31 16.60 -3.62
N GLY A 360 -24.24 17.26 -3.14
CA GLY A 360 -22.86 17.07 -3.53
C GLY A 360 -22.03 16.11 -2.66
N PHE A 361 -22.57 15.52 -1.58
CA PHE A 361 -21.76 14.68 -0.67
C PHE A 361 -21.02 13.55 -1.37
N ASN A 362 -21.72 12.73 -2.14
CA ASN A 362 -21.13 11.61 -2.86
C ASN A 362 -20.10 12.06 -3.91
N THR A 363 -20.37 13.15 -4.61
CA THR A 363 -19.46 13.71 -5.62
C THR A 363 -18.19 14.24 -4.99
N PHE A 364 -18.31 14.94 -3.88
CA PHE A 364 -17.17 15.48 -3.13
C PHE A 364 -16.32 14.37 -2.50
N LEU A 365 -16.94 13.40 -1.85
CA LEU A 365 -16.27 12.23 -1.30
C LEU A 365 -15.49 11.49 -2.38
N ARG A 366 -16.12 11.25 -3.54
CA ARG A 366 -15.48 10.59 -4.67
C ARG A 366 -14.29 11.39 -5.20
N ALA A 367 -14.41 12.70 -5.34
CA ALA A 367 -13.32 13.57 -5.81
C ALA A 367 -12.09 13.52 -4.88
N ILE A 368 -12.30 13.52 -3.56
CA ILE A 368 -11.19 13.34 -2.59
C ILE A 368 -10.59 11.94 -2.72
N CYS A 369 -11.42 10.90 -2.84
CA CYS A 369 -10.93 9.53 -3.01
C CYS A 369 -10.16 9.34 -4.33
N GLU A 370 -10.51 10.07 -5.39
CA GLU A 370 -9.76 10.10 -6.65
C GLU A 370 -8.38 10.74 -6.46
N GLN A 371 -8.27 11.85 -5.71
CA GLN A 371 -6.97 12.46 -5.38
C GLN A 371 -6.12 11.55 -4.50
N VAL A 372 -6.70 10.95 -3.47
CA VAL A 372 -6.03 9.96 -2.62
C VAL A 372 -5.57 8.77 -3.44
N GLY A 373 -6.44 8.25 -4.31
CA GLY A 373 -6.14 7.13 -5.18
C GLY A 373 -5.01 7.43 -6.17
N ALA A 374 -4.99 8.64 -6.73
CA ALA A 374 -3.92 9.10 -7.62
C ALA A 374 -2.55 9.15 -6.91
N ALA A 375 -2.51 9.66 -5.67
CA ALA A 375 -1.28 9.70 -4.87
C ALA A 375 -0.80 8.31 -4.45
N LEU A 376 -1.73 7.36 -4.25
CA LEU A 376 -1.44 5.99 -3.84
C LEU A 376 -1.36 4.99 -5.00
N GLU A 377 -1.45 5.44 -6.25
CA GLU A 377 -1.47 4.59 -7.46
C GLU A 377 -2.56 3.48 -7.41
N ILE A 378 -3.68 3.77 -6.74
CA ILE A 378 -4.83 2.89 -6.64
C ILE A 378 -6.05 3.63 -7.21
N PRO A 379 -6.72 3.11 -8.26
CA PRO A 379 -7.96 3.70 -8.76
C PRO A 379 -9.03 3.84 -7.66
N ALA A 380 -9.80 4.92 -7.69
CA ALA A 380 -10.82 5.19 -6.68
C ALA A 380 -11.87 4.06 -6.58
N ASP A 381 -12.25 3.44 -7.70
CA ASP A 381 -13.17 2.30 -7.72
C ASP A 381 -12.63 1.10 -6.92
N LEU A 382 -11.31 0.84 -7.00
CA LEU A 382 -10.66 -0.22 -6.24
C LEU A 382 -10.45 0.18 -4.77
N LEU A 383 -10.17 1.46 -4.50
CA LEU A 383 -10.02 2.01 -3.16
C LEU A 383 -11.34 1.95 -2.37
N LEU A 384 -12.44 2.34 -3.03
CA LEU A 384 -13.80 2.35 -2.47
C LEU A 384 -14.50 0.98 -2.54
N LYS A 385 -13.95 0.01 -3.30
CA LYS A 385 -14.59 -1.28 -3.62
C LYS A 385 -15.97 -1.10 -4.29
N SER A 386 -16.11 -0.04 -5.10
CA SER A 386 -17.33 0.34 -5.79
C SER A 386 -17.06 0.48 -7.28
N PHE A 387 -17.57 -0.48 -8.07
CA PHE A 387 -17.31 -0.59 -9.51
C PHE A 387 -18.55 -0.12 -10.29
N ASN A 388 -18.70 1.20 -10.43
CA ASN A 388 -19.81 1.83 -11.13
C ASN A 388 -19.45 2.31 -12.55
N SER A 389 -18.19 2.07 -12.97
CA SER A 389 -17.68 2.45 -14.29
C SER A 389 -18.03 1.41 -15.35
N SER A 390 -17.97 1.79 -16.63
CA SER A 390 -18.12 0.82 -17.72
C SER A 390 -17.03 -0.27 -17.64
N TYR A 391 -17.33 -1.44 -18.21
CA TYR A 391 -16.38 -2.57 -18.26
C TYR A 391 -15.00 -2.16 -18.78
N SER A 392 -14.95 -1.39 -19.88
CA SER A 392 -13.70 -0.94 -20.48
C SER A 392 -12.90 -0.01 -19.56
N ALA A 393 -13.59 0.91 -18.86
CA ALA A 393 -12.96 1.84 -17.92
C ALA A 393 -12.43 1.11 -16.68
N SER A 394 -13.23 0.20 -16.10
CA SER A 394 -12.81 -0.62 -14.96
C SER A 394 -11.61 -1.50 -15.32
N ARG A 395 -11.60 -2.10 -16.51
CA ARG A 395 -10.46 -2.91 -16.98
C ARG A 395 -9.21 -2.07 -17.14
N ALA A 396 -9.29 -0.90 -17.77
CA ALA A 396 -8.15 0.01 -17.92
C ALA A 396 -7.58 0.45 -16.57
N ALA A 397 -8.44 0.80 -15.61
CA ALA A 397 -8.05 1.18 -14.26
C ALA A 397 -7.37 0.02 -13.52
N LEU A 398 -7.91 -1.21 -13.63
CA LEU A 398 -7.27 -2.40 -13.02
C LEU A 398 -5.90 -2.69 -13.66
N MET A 399 -5.76 -2.58 -14.98
CA MET A 399 -4.47 -2.79 -15.66
C MET A 399 -3.42 -1.79 -15.18
N GLU A 400 -3.79 -0.54 -14.94
CA GLU A 400 -2.88 0.48 -14.41
C GLU A 400 -2.47 0.17 -12.96
N ALA A 401 -3.43 -0.16 -12.09
CA ALA A 401 -3.14 -0.57 -10.71
C ALA A 401 -2.21 -1.78 -10.63
N TRP A 402 -2.36 -2.74 -11.55
CA TRP A 402 -1.52 -3.94 -11.58
C TRP A 402 -0.06 -3.65 -11.94
N LYS A 403 0.24 -2.58 -12.68
CA LYS A 403 1.64 -2.15 -12.90
C LYS A 403 2.29 -1.77 -11.58
N ALA A 404 1.61 -0.98 -10.75
CA ALA A 404 2.09 -0.58 -9.43
C ALA A 404 2.24 -1.78 -8.48
N PHE A 405 1.26 -2.69 -8.44
CA PHE A 405 1.34 -3.90 -7.60
C PHE A 405 2.50 -4.82 -8.01
N ARG A 406 2.76 -4.99 -9.32
CA ARG A 406 3.90 -5.79 -9.81
C ARG A 406 5.23 -5.13 -9.46
N MET A 407 5.34 -3.82 -9.57
CA MET A 407 6.53 -3.06 -9.21
C MET A 407 6.82 -3.20 -7.70
N ARG A 408 5.82 -2.98 -6.83
CA ARG A 408 5.97 -3.17 -5.38
C ARG A 408 6.30 -4.61 -5.01
N ARG A 409 5.70 -5.58 -5.71
CA ARG A 409 6.06 -7.01 -5.53
C ARG A 409 7.54 -7.25 -5.85
N LYS A 410 8.03 -6.70 -6.95
CA LYS A 410 9.43 -6.86 -7.33
C LYS A 410 10.37 -6.30 -6.27
N TRP A 411 10.13 -5.09 -5.78
CA TRP A 411 10.91 -4.49 -4.69
C TRP A 411 10.85 -5.35 -3.42
N PHE A 412 9.67 -5.77 -3.04
CA PHE A 412 9.51 -6.62 -1.85
C PHE A 412 10.21 -7.99 -2.00
N VAL A 413 10.20 -8.56 -3.19
CA VAL A 413 10.93 -9.80 -3.50
C VAL A 413 12.43 -9.58 -3.38
N ASP A 414 12.94 -8.51 -3.95
CA ASP A 414 14.38 -8.21 -3.96
C ASP A 414 14.92 -7.92 -2.54
N ASP A 415 14.16 -7.19 -1.73
CA ASP A 415 14.61 -6.76 -0.40
C ASP A 415 14.31 -7.79 0.70
N PHE A 416 13.32 -8.67 0.50
CA PHE A 416 12.89 -9.61 1.53
C PHE A 416 12.98 -11.07 1.10
N CYS A 417 12.26 -11.48 0.06
CA CYS A 417 12.10 -12.91 -0.25
C CYS A 417 13.38 -13.53 -0.78
N THR A 418 14.05 -12.86 -1.72
CA THR A 418 15.29 -13.37 -2.34
C THR A 418 16.44 -13.46 -1.34
N PRO A 419 16.74 -12.44 -0.51
CA PRO A 419 17.77 -12.56 0.52
C PRO A 419 17.47 -13.66 1.56
N VAL A 420 16.22 -13.86 1.92
CA VAL A 420 15.82 -14.97 2.82
C VAL A 420 16.13 -16.31 2.17
N TYR A 421 15.79 -16.49 0.90
CA TYR A 421 16.11 -17.72 0.15
C TYR A 421 17.61 -17.95 0.06
N GLU A 422 18.40 -16.90 -0.19
CA GLU A 422 19.85 -16.98 -0.21
C GLU A 422 20.45 -17.46 1.11
N ILE A 423 20.00 -16.90 2.24
CA ILE A 423 20.44 -17.30 3.58
C ILE A 423 20.03 -18.76 3.84
N TRP A 424 18.77 -19.09 3.55
CA TRP A 424 18.24 -20.44 3.77
C TRP A 424 18.96 -21.49 2.91
N LEU A 425 19.15 -21.22 1.59
CA LEU A 425 19.84 -22.16 0.70
C LEU A 425 21.31 -22.37 1.12
N SER A 426 21.97 -21.28 1.55
CA SER A 426 23.33 -21.37 2.07
C SER A 426 23.41 -22.30 3.30
N GLU A 427 22.42 -22.25 4.20
CA GLU A 427 22.33 -23.17 5.33
C GLU A 427 22.01 -24.60 4.88
N ALA A 428 21.06 -24.78 3.95
CA ALA A 428 20.66 -26.08 3.43
C ALA A 428 21.83 -26.84 2.79
N VAL A 429 22.64 -26.13 1.97
CA VAL A 429 23.86 -26.68 1.36
C VAL A 429 24.93 -26.96 2.42
N ALA A 430 25.19 -26.02 3.36
CA ALA A 430 26.15 -26.23 4.43
C ALA A 430 25.83 -27.44 5.32
N ARG A 431 24.55 -27.73 5.50
CA ARG A 431 24.07 -28.91 6.25
C ARG A 431 24.03 -30.20 5.43
N GLY A 432 24.34 -30.15 4.14
CA GLY A 432 24.27 -31.28 3.24
C GLY A 432 22.86 -31.78 2.92
N ARG A 433 21.82 -30.99 3.18
CA ARG A 433 20.43 -31.33 2.86
C ARG A 433 20.13 -31.14 1.37
N ILE A 434 20.83 -30.20 0.73
CA ILE A 434 20.79 -29.95 -0.71
C ILE A 434 22.22 -30.05 -1.24
N SER A 435 22.43 -30.84 -2.27
CA SER A 435 23.74 -30.94 -2.93
C SER A 435 23.89 -29.81 -3.95
N ALA A 436 24.90 -28.96 -3.77
CA ALA A 436 25.23 -27.88 -4.68
C ALA A 436 26.75 -27.73 -4.81
N PRO A 437 27.41 -28.58 -5.62
CA PRO A 437 28.86 -28.56 -5.81
C PRO A 437 29.33 -27.19 -6.32
N GLY A 438 30.38 -26.64 -5.68
CA GLY A 438 30.94 -25.33 -6.06
C GLY A 438 30.22 -24.11 -5.44
N PHE A 439 29.11 -24.27 -4.74
CA PHE A 439 28.27 -23.18 -4.21
C PHE A 439 29.03 -22.17 -3.34
N PHE A 440 29.97 -22.63 -2.50
CA PHE A 440 30.79 -21.75 -1.64
C PHE A 440 32.13 -21.37 -2.24
N ALA A 441 32.51 -22.00 -3.34
CA ALA A 441 33.85 -21.80 -3.95
C ALA A 441 33.80 -20.76 -5.07
N ASP A 442 32.72 -20.70 -5.83
CA ASP A 442 32.59 -19.85 -7.01
C ASP A 442 31.27 -19.01 -6.93
N PRO A 443 31.40 -17.66 -6.95
CA PRO A 443 30.23 -16.78 -6.93
C PRO A 443 29.30 -16.97 -8.14
N ALA A 444 29.82 -17.33 -9.33
CA ALA A 444 28.99 -17.57 -10.51
C ALA A 444 28.15 -18.86 -10.35
N ILE A 445 28.75 -19.92 -9.84
CA ILE A 445 28.05 -21.17 -9.52
C ILE A 445 27.02 -20.94 -8.43
N ARG A 446 27.38 -20.15 -7.41
CA ARG A 446 26.42 -19.75 -6.37
C ARG A 446 25.22 -19.01 -6.97
N ALA A 447 25.45 -18.01 -7.81
CA ALA A 447 24.38 -17.26 -8.48
C ALA A 447 23.49 -18.15 -9.35
N ALA A 448 24.08 -19.15 -10.04
CA ALA A 448 23.36 -20.11 -10.86
C ALA A 448 22.39 -20.98 -10.05
N TYR A 449 22.76 -21.39 -8.82
CA TYR A 449 21.85 -22.12 -7.90
C TYR A 449 20.79 -21.24 -7.23
N LEU A 450 21.07 -19.94 -7.08
CA LEU A 450 20.17 -18.99 -6.41
C LEU A 450 19.03 -18.48 -7.29
N GLY A 451 19.02 -18.81 -8.58
CA GLY A 451 17.95 -18.44 -9.49
C GLY A 451 16.59 -18.83 -8.93
N ALA A 452 15.70 -17.86 -8.76
CA ALA A 452 14.38 -18.06 -8.17
C ALA A 452 13.35 -17.07 -8.74
N GLU A 453 12.13 -17.55 -8.89
CA GLU A 453 10.95 -16.77 -9.22
C GLU A 453 9.95 -16.86 -8.05
N TRP A 454 9.34 -15.72 -7.71
CA TRP A 454 8.35 -15.67 -6.64
C TRP A 454 6.97 -15.43 -7.23
N ILE A 455 6.16 -16.49 -7.21
CA ILE A 455 4.81 -16.49 -7.76
C ILE A 455 3.85 -15.89 -6.75
N GLY A 456 3.13 -14.87 -7.15
CA GLY A 456 2.14 -14.18 -6.33
C GLY A 456 0.77 -14.09 -7.02
N PRO A 457 -0.18 -13.34 -6.42
CA PRO A 457 -1.51 -13.17 -6.98
C PRO A 457 -1.49 -12.75 -8.45
N SER A 458 -2.39 -13.29 -9.25
CA SER A 458 -2.67 -12.87 -10.62
C SER A 458 -3.75 -11.77 -10.65
N GLN A 459 -3.88 -11.08 -11.77
CA GLN A 459 -4.85 -10.01 -11.95
C GLN A 459 -6.32 -10.50 -11.84
N GLY A 460 -6.54 -11.81 -12.02
CA GLY A 460 -7.87 -12.37 -12.22
C GLY A 460 -8.37 -12.13 -13.65
N GLN A 461 -9.42 -12.82 -13.99
CA GLN A 461 -10.03 -12.76 -15.31
C GLN A 461 -11.38 -12.06 -15.22
N LEU A 462 -11.59 -11.03 -16.03
CA LEU A 462 -12.89 -10.36 -16.17
C LEU A 462 -13.77 -11.07 -17.22
N ASP A 463 -13.16 -11.57 -18.31
CA ASP A 463 -13.80 -12.38 -19.34
C ASP A 463 -12.91 -13.61 -19.62
N PRO A 464 -13.14 -14.71 -18.89
CA PRO A 464 -12.30 -15.89 -19.00
C PRO A 464 -12.18 -16.43 -20.42
N THR A 465 -13.27 -16.41 -21.20
CA THR A 465 -13.27 -16.94 -22.55
C THR A 465 -12.35 -16.16 -23.49
N LYS A 466 -12.46 -14.83 -23.49
CA LYS A 466 -11.61 -13.97 -24.33
C LYS A 466 -10.15 -14.00 -23.90
N GLU A 467 -9.90 -14.01 -22.59
CA GLU A 467 -8.55 -14.00 -22.06
C GLU A 467 -7.82 -15.31 -22.29
N ILE A 468 -8.47 -16.46 -22.07
CA ILE A 468 -7.91 -17.77 -22.38
C ILE A 468 -7.66 -17.93 -23.89
N THR A 469 -8.58 -17.48 -24.74
CA THR A 469 -8.40 -17.52 -26.19
C THR A 469 -7.20 -16.67 -26.63
N ALA A 470 -7.03 -15.48 -26.08
CA ALA A 470 -5.89 -14.61 -26.37
C ALA A 470 -4.56 -15.26 -25.93
N GLU A 471 -4.52 -15.92 -24.77
CA GLU A 471 -3.34 -16.64 -24.31
C GLU A 471 -3.01 -17.87 -25.18
N ILE A 472 -4.03 -18.62 -25.62
CA ILE A 472 -3.83 -19.75 -26.54
C ILE A 472 -3.20 -19.28 -27.85
N LEU A 473 -3.69 -18.16 -28.42
CA LEU A 473 -3.10 -17.56 -29.62
C LEU A 473 -1.67 -17.09 -29.37
N ALA A 474 -1.42 -16.40 -28.24
CA ALA A 474 -0.08 -15.94 -27.88
C ALA A 474 0.93 -17.09 -27.69
N ILE A 475 0.49 -18.23 -27.14
CA ILE A 475 1.30 -19.45 -27.02
C ILE A 475 1.58 -20.03 -28.41
N GLY A 476 0.56 -20.06 -29.28
CA GLY A 476 0.68 -20.57 -30.65
C GLY A 476 1.70 -19.79 -31.49
N GLU A 477 1.77 -18.47 -31.31
CA GLU A 477 2.72 -17.58 -31.99
C GLU A 477 4.05 -17.46 -31.26
N GLY A 478 4.28 -18.18 -30.17
CA GLY A 478 5.53 -18.14 -29.42
C GLY A 478 5.79 -16.85 -28.65
N ILE A 479 4.76 -15.99 -28.46
CA ILE A 479 4.87 -14.74 -27.69
C ILE A 479 4.99 -15.01 -26.20
N THR A 480 4.40 -16.11 -25.72
CA THR A 480 4.44 -16.54 -24.31
C THR A 480 4.54 -18.06 -24.21
N THR A 481 4.89 -18.57 -23.03
CA THR A 481 4.89 -20.01 -22.74
C THR A 481 3.63 -20.42 -21.97
N ARG A 482 3.28 -21.72 -21.99
CA ARG A 482 2.17 -22.26 -21.21
C ARG A 482 2.34 -22.01 -19.71
N GLU A 483 3.56 -22.09 -19.21
CA GLU A 483 3.88 -21.79 -17.83
C GLU A 483 3.62 -20.32 -17.48
N GLN A 484 4.13 -19.39 -18.28
CA GLN A 484 3.89 -17.95 -18.07
C GLN A 484 2.39 -17.60 -18.18
N ALA A 485 1.68 -18.23 -19.10
CA ALA A 485 0.24 -18.06 -19.23
C ALA A 485 -0.50 -18.59 -17.99
N THR A 486 -0.12 -19.77 -17.45
CA THR A 486 -0.69 -20.34 -16.23
C THR A 486 -0.45 -19.41 -15.03
N ILE A 487 0.75 -18.90 -14.86
CA ILE A 487 1.08 -17.95 -13.78
C ILE A 487 0.22 -16.68 -13.90
N ARG A 488 0.06 -16.14 -15.11
CA ARG A 488 -0.75 -14.92 -15.33
C ARG A 488 -2.24 -15.13 -15.09
N LEU A 489 -2.78 -16.26 -15.53
CA LEU A 489 -4.22 -16.52 -15.48
C LEU A 489 -4.70 -16.90 -14.08
N ASN A 490 -3.99 -17.77 -13.37
CA ASN A 490 -4.43 -18.30 -12.07
C ASN A 490 -3.36 -18.34 -10.98
N GLY A 491 -2.12 -17.94 -11.28
CA GLY A 491 -1.00 -18.03 -10.31
C GLY A 491 -0.54 -19.46 -10.03
N GLY A 492 -0.96 -20.43 -10.82
CA GLY A 492 -0.62 -21.85 -10.66
C GLY A 492 0.70 -22.23 -11.32
N GLN A 493 1.04 -23.51 -11.21
CA GLN A 493 2.24 -24.13 -11.80
C GLN A 493 1.81 -25.06 -12.94
N TRP A 494 2.31 -24.79 -14.16
CA TRP A 494 1.95 -25.57 -15.34
C TRP A 494 2.42 -27.02 -15.24
N ASP A 495 3.65 -27.28 -14.77
CA ASP A 495 4.19 -28.63 -14.62
C ASP A 495 3.33 -29.47 -13.66
N ALA A 496 2.98 -28.91 -12.50
CA ALA A 496 2.10 -29.59 -11.54
C ALA A 496 0.72 -29.88 -12.13
N ASN A 497 0.18 -28.96 -12.95
CA ASN A 497 -1.09 -29.17 -13.65
C ASN A 497 -0.97 -30.30 -14.68
N VAL A 498 0.13 -30.36 -15.44
CA VAL A 498 0.35 -31.43 -16.45
C VAL A 498 0.52 -32.79 -15.78
N ASP A 499 1.31 -32.87 -14.70
CA ASP A 499 1.48 -34.10 -13.94
C ASP A 499 0.14 -34.60 -13.34
N GLN A 500 -0.66 -33.68 -12.84
CA GLN A 500 -1.98 -34.01 -12.31
C GLN A 500 -2.92 -34.46 -13.44
N LEU A 501 -2.98 -33.75 -14.56
CA LEU A 501 -3.78 -34.12 -15.74
C LEU A 501 -3.35 -35.46 -16.31
N THR A 502 -2.07 -35.79 -16.32
CA THR A 502 -1.55 -37.07 -16.76
C THR A 502 -2.11 -38.18 -15.88
N ARG A 503 -2.01 -38.06 -14.56
CA ARG A 503 -2.56 -39.00 -13.59
C ARG A 503 -4.07 -39.15 -13.69
N GLU A 504 -4.81 -38.06 -13.92
CA GLU A 504 -6.26 -38.05 -14.11
C GLU A 504 -6.65 -38.75 -15.41
N ASN A 505 -5.96 -38.45 -16.53
CA ASN A 505 -6.20 -39.11 -17.80
C ASN A 505 -5.91 -40.61 -17.77
N GLU A 506 -4.86 -41.04 -17.04
CA GLU A 506 -4.59 -42.47 -16.83
C GLU A 506 -5.73 -43.14 -16.06
N LYS A 507 -6.21 -42.50 -14.97
CA LYS A 507 -7.36 -43.01 -14.21
C LYS A 507 -8.64 -43.04 -15.06
N LEU A 508 -8.89 -42.01 -15.88
CA LEU A 508 -10.04 -42.00 -16.78
C LEU A 508 -9.96 -43.10 -17.84
N ARG A 509 -8.77 -43.33 -18.43
CA ARG A 509 -8.55 -44.42 -19.39
C ARG A 509 -8.73 -45.78 -18.72
N ALA A 510 -8.21 -45.96 -17.50
CA ALA A 510 -8.41 -47.21 -16.74
C ALA A 510 -9.89 -47.44 -16.39
N ALA A 511 -10.63 -46.39 -16.03
CA ALA A 511 -12.06 -46.48 -15.75
C ALA A 511 -12.87 -46.78 -17.03
N GLN A 512 -12.52 -46.14 -18.16
CA GLN A 512 -13.14 -46.41 -19.46
C GLN A 512 -12.84 -47.83 -19.96
N GLY A 513 -11.60 -48.29 -19.82
CA GLY A 513 -11.23 -49.68 -20.17
C GLY A 513 -11.93 -50.73 -19.33
N GLN A 514 -12.32 -50.44 -18.08
CA GLN A 514 -13.17 -51.30 -17.27
C GLN A 514 -14.64 -51.29 -17.73
N VAL A 515 -15.11 -50.13 -18.24
CA VAL A 515 -16.46 -50.00 -18.78
C VAL A 515 -16.55 -50.68 -20.14
N ASP A 516 -15.53 -50.57 -21.00
CA ASP A 516 -15.50 -51.24 -22.31
C ASP A 516 -15.43 -52.78 -22.18
N GLN A 517 -14.79 -53.30 -21.15
CA GLN A 517 -14.85 -54.73 -20.85
C GLN A 517 -16.22 -55.22 -20.29
N SER A 518 -16.97 -54.31 -19.66
CA SER A 518 -18.31 -54.60 -19.16
C SER A 518 -19.43 -54.29 -20.17
N THR A 519 -19.17 -53.41 -21.15
CA THR A 519 -20.13 -52.95 -22.19
C THR A 519 -19.86 -53.53 -23.58
N ALA A 520 -18.94 -54.47 -23.73
CA ALA A 520 -18.95 -55.32 -24.92
C ALA A 520 -20.28 -56.10 -25.08
N ALA A 521 -21.22 -55.92 -24.14
CA ALA A 521 -22.59 -56.42 -24.17
C ALA A 521 -23.71 -55.38 -24.43
N SER A 522 -23.44 -54.07 -24.50
CA SER A 522 -24.49 -53.10 -24.90
C SER A 522 -23.92 -51.75 -25.40
N GLY A 523 -24.07 -51.55 -26.70
CA GLY A 523 -24.42 -50.31 -27.37
C GLY A 523 -23.47 -49.10 -27.25
N THR A 524 -22.68 -48.95 -28.26
CA THR A 524 -21.91 -47.80 -28.76
C THR A 524 -22.59 -46.45 -28.51
N ILE A 525 -22.10 -45.62 -27.63
CA ILE A 525 -22.31 -44.16 -27.71
C ILE A 525 -21.26 -43.62 -28.67
N SER A 526 -21.63 -43.40 -29.92
CA SER A 526 -20.76 -43.05 -31.03
C SER A 526 -20.10 -41.67 -30.87
N ALA A 527 -18.90 -41.54 -31.44
CA ALA A 527 -18.22 -40.26 -31.65
C ALA A 527 -19.12 -39.17 -32.23
N ALA A 528 -20.13 -39.55 -33.01
CA ALA A 528 -21.17 -38.70 -33.56
C ALA A 528 -22.02 -37.95 -32.50
N LEU A 529 -22.24 -38.50 -31.32
CA LEU A 529 -23.02 -37.86 -30.25
C LEU A 529 -22.18 -36.78 -29.54
N ARG A 530 -20.87 -37.00 -29.44
CA ARG A 530 -19.96 -35.96 -28.90
C ARG A 530 -19.82 -34.78 -29.88
N GLU A 531 -19.70 -35.04 -31.15
CA GLU A 531 -19.69 -33.99 -32.20
C GLU A 531 -21.02 -33.23 -32.26
N ALA A 532 -22.17 -33.92 -32.09
CA ALA A 532 -23.48 -33.27 -32.06
C ALA A 532 -23.63 -32.34 -30.83
N ILE A 533 -23.18 -32.74 -29.65
CA ILE A 533 -23.24 -31.91 -28.43
C ILE A 533 -22.31 -30.69 -28.56
N VAL A 534 -21.11 -30.85 -29.11
CA VAL A 534 -20.19 -29.73 -29.37
C VAL A 534 -20.73 -28.80 -30.43
N ALA A 535 -21.35 -29.33 -31.51
CA ALA A 535 -21.97 -28.52 -32.57
C ALA A 535 -23.20 -27.73 -32.06
N GLU A 536 -24.00 -28.33 -31.17
CA GLU A 536 -25.17 -27.68 -30.56
C GLU A 536 -24.74 -26.59 -29.56
N ALA A 537 -23.68 -26.79 -28.80
CA ALA A 537 -23.08 -25.80 -27.90
C ALA A 537 -22.49 -24.60 -28.68
N ILE A 538 -21.84 -24.84 -29.83
CA ILE A 538 -21.31 -23.79 -30.69
C ILE A 538 -22.47 -23.03 -31.39
N LYS A 539 -23.57 -23.68 -31.71
CA LYS A 539 -24.74 -23.05 -32.32
C LYS A 539 -25.49 -22.16 -31.33
N SER A 540 -25.66 -22.59 -30.08
CA SER A 540 -26.29 -21.77 -29.05
C SER A 540 -25.47 -20.53 -28.69
N ILE A 541 -24.14 -20.62 -28.75
CA ILE A 541 -23.24 -19.47 -28.54
C ILE A 541 -23.36 -18.47 -29.71
N LYS A 542 -23.50 -18.95 -30.95
CA LYS A 542 -23.69 -18.07 -32.13
C LYS A 542 -25.06 -17.43 -32.21
N GLU A 543 -26.09 -18.03 -31.63
CA GLU A 543 -27.45 -17.47 -31.58
C GLU A 543 -27.62 -16.47 -30.42
N GLY A 544 -26.86 -16.62 -29.31
CA GLY A 544 -26.79 -15.66 -28.22
C GLY A 544 -26.18 -14.30 -28.63
N ASP A 545 -25.19 -14.31 -29.53
CA ASP A 545 -24.54 -13.09 -30.03
C ASP A 545 -25.43 -12.25 -31.00
N LYS A 546 -26.55 -12.80 -31.49
CA LYS A 546 -27.46 -12.06 -32.37
C LYS A 546 -28.54 -11.27 -31.62
N HIS A 547 -28.75 -11.52 -30.34
CA HIS A 547 -29.76 -10.80 -29.55
C HIS A 547 -29.20 -9.63 -28.73
N GLU A 548 -27.89 -9.45 -28.71
CA GLU A 548 -27.24 -8.31 -28.02
C GLU A 548 -26.92 -7.12 -28.97
N ASN A 549 -27.19 -7.26 -30.28
CA ASN A 549 -26.96 -6.22 -31.31
C ASN A 549 -28.22 -5.80 -32.05
N ALA A 550 -29.40 -5.91 -31.42
CA ALA A 550 -30.66 -5.40 -31.99
C ALA A 550 -31.30 -4.36 -31.06
#